data_4c34a7e8d36fa7558d9d0c733415e265
#
_entry.id   4c34a7e8d36fa7558d9d0c733415e265
#
_cell.length_a   1.000
_cell.length_b   1.000
_cell.length_c   1.000
_cell.angle_alpha   90.00
_cell.angle_beta   90.00
_cell.angle_gamma   90.00
#
_symmetry.space_group_name_H-M   'P 1'
#
loop_
_entity.id
_entity.type
_entity.pdbx_description
1 polymer ?
#
loop_
_entity_poly.entity_id
_entity_poly.type
_entity_poly.pdbx_seq_one_letter_code
_entity_poly.pdbx_strand_id
1 'polypeptide(L)'
;MEIFRWLDNSSFVKSYYINDFRKSEIVFYLNIKIHFVNDSELHAREYVDSDHRKYAFHWQSSNGDLIIRWDNAPHFPDLLTFPHHKHLASGEVTESYDISLEAILEFIQNQIL
;
A
#
# COMPACT_ATOMS: atom_id res chain seq x y z
N MET A 1 3.77 -12.44 -12.05
CA MET A 1 4.43 -11.39 -11.26
C MET A 1 4.67 -11.90 -9.85
N GLU A 2 5.80 -11.57 -9.29
CA GLU A 2 6.24 -12.04 -7.97
C GLU A 2 5.23 -11.74 -6.86
N ILE A 3 4.66 -10.52 -6.85
CA ILE A 3 3.71 -10.12 -5.81
C ILE A 3 2.47 -11.03 -5.79
N PHE A 4 1.97 -11.41 -6.94
CA PHE A 4 0.78 -12.27 -7.00
C PHE A 4 1.07 -13.66 -6.48
N ARG A 5 2.26 -14.21 -6.81
CA ARG A 5 2.69 -15.51 -6.29
C ARG A 5 2.85 -15.47 -4.77
N TRP A 6 3.39 -14.38 -4.25
CA TRP A 6 3.56 -14.19 -2.83
C TRP A 6 2.20 -14.13 -2.12
N LEU A 7 1.25 -13.37 -2.69
CA LEU A 7 -0.12 -13.29 -2.13
C LEU A 7 -0.80 -14.65 -2.14
N ASP A 8 -0.67 -15.42 -3.22
CA ASP A 8 -1.29 -16.74 -3.34
C ASP A 8 -0.76 -17.74 -2.29
N ASN A 9 0.46 -17.54 -1.81
CA ASN A 9 1.10 -18.45 -0.87
C ASN A 9 1.13 -17.92 0.58
N SER A 10 0.55 -16.76 0.84
CA SER A 10 0.60 -16.13 2.16
C SER A 10 -0.59 -16.54 3.02
N SER A 11 -0.31 -17.11 4.20
CA SER A 11 -1.36 -17.60 5.10
C SER A 11 -2.19 -16.47 5.73
N PHE A 12 -1.69 -15.23 5.78
CA PHE A 12 -2.43 -14.10 6.35
C PHE A 12 -3.32 -13.39 5.32
N VAL A 13 -3.22 -13.73 4.04
CA VAL A 13 -4.06 -13.19 2.97
C VAL A 13 -5.24 -14.12 2.76
N LYS A 14 -6.45 -13.60 2.96
CA LYS A 14 -7.69 -14.36 2.76
C LYS A 14 -8.07 -14.40 1.28
N SER A 15 -8.01 -13.26 0.61
CA SER A 15 -8.30 -13.12 -0.81
C SER A 15 -7.77 -11.79 -1.32
N TYR A 16 -7.71 -11.62 -2.63
CA TYR A 16 -7.42 -10.33 -3.22
C TYR A 16 -8.15 -10.18 -4.55
N TYR A 17 -8.35 -8.94 -4.96
CA TYR A 17 -9.01 -8.58 -6.20
C TYR A 17 -8.18 -7.54 -6.95
N ILE A 18 -7.81 -7.86 -8.20
CA ILE A 18 -7.05 -6.94 -9.06
C ILE A 18 -8.04 -6.08 -9.83
N ASN A 19 -8.10 -4.79 -9.48
CA ASN A 19 -8.98 -3.83 -10.18
C ASN A 19 -8.40 -3.44 -11.54
N ASP A 20 -7.08 -3.26 -11.60
CA ASP A 20 -6.38 -2.94 -12.84
C ASP A 20 -4.91 -3.32 -12.69
N PHE A 21 -4.34 -3.84 -13.75
CA PHE A 21 -2.93 -4.19 -13.80
C PHE A 21 -2.43 -3.99 -15.23
N ARG A 22 -1.39 -3.14 -15.36
CA ARG A 22 -0.77 -2.85 -16.65
C ARG A 22 0.75 -2.90 -16.49
N LYS A 23 1.40 -3.63 -17.36
CA LYS A 23 2.85 -3.72 -17.34
C LYS A 23 3.39 -3.72 -18.75
N SER A 24 4.30 -2.78 -19.04
CA SER A 24 5.06 -2.71 -20.27
C SER A 24 6.52 -2.45 -19.91
N GLU A 25 7.36 -2.25 -20.94
CA GLU A 25 8.77 -1.92 -20.71
C GLU A 25 8.95 -0.53 -20.09
N ILE A 26 7.94 0.35 -20.20
CA ILE A 26 8.06 1.76 -19.78
C ILE A 26 7.08 2.14 -18.68
N VAL A 27 6.01 1.37 -18.45
CA VAL A 27 4.98 1.71 -17.46
C VAL A 27 4.58 0.48 -16.66
N PHE A 28 4.46 0.67 -15.36
CA PHE A 28 3.84 -0.28 -14.42
C PHE A 28 2.67 0.41 -13.74
N TYR A 29 1.52 -0.25 -13.70
CA TYR A 29 0.37 0.21 -12.92
C TYR A 29 -0.32 -0.97 -12.26
N LEU A 30 -0.58 -0.85 -10.95
CA LEU A 30 -1.31 -1.84 -10.18
C LEU A 30 -2.34 -1.13 -9.31
N ASN A 31 -3.57 -1.65 -9.34
CA ASN A 31 -4.65 -1.26 -8.43
C ASN A 31 -5.25 -2.56 -7.89
N ILE A 32 -5.02 -2.85 -6.62
CA ILE A 32 -5.38 -4.12 -6.01
C ILE A 32 -6.00 -3.89 -4.63
N LYS A 33 -6.98 -4.74 -4.30
CA LYS A 33 -7.60 -4.79 -2.98
C LYS A 33 -7.25 -6.13 -2.35
N ILE A 34 -6.63 -6.11 -1.19
CA ILE A 34 -6.19 -7.31 -0.48
C ILE A 34 -6.97 -7.43 0.82
N HIS A 35 -7.56 -8.60 1.04
CA HIS A 35 -8.36 -8.92 2.21
C HIS A 35 -7.56 -9.86 3.11
N PHE A 36 -7.37 -9.48 4.38
CA PHE A 36 -6.58 -10.25 5.32
C PHE A 36 -7.46 -11.14 6.22
N VAL A 37 -6.83 -12.11 6.88
CA VAL A 37 -7.54 -13.09 7.71
C VAL A 37 -8.18 -12.46 8.95
N ASN A 38 -7.75 -11.27 9.37
CA ASN A 38 -8.38 -10.51 10.46
C ASN A 38 -9.51 -9.59 9.98
N ASP A 39 -9.93 -9.74 8.71
CA ASP A 39 -10.96 -8.96 8.02
C ASP A 39 -10.58 -7.50 7.73
N SER A 40 -9.33 -7.10 7.99
CA SER A 40 -8.84 -5.81 7.50
C SER A 40 -8.53 -5.90 6.00
N GLU A 41 -8.45 -4.73 5.35
CA GLU A 41 -8.21 -4.63 3.92
C GLU A 41 -7.12 -3.62 3.61
N LEU A 42 -6.33 -3.92 2.57
CA LEU A 42 -5.38 -2.97 2.00
C LEU A 42 -5.84 -2.62 0.58
N HIS A 43 -6.04 -1.33 0.32
CA HIS A 43 -6.29 -0.81 -1.02
C HIS A 43 -4.97 -0.22 -1.50
N ALA A 44 -4.35 -0.87 -2.47
CA ALA A 44 -3.02 -0.49 -2.95
C ALA A 44 -3.08 -0.02 -4.39
N ARG A 45 -2.46 1.12 -4.62
CA ARG A 45 -2.33 1.71 -5.94
C ARG A 45 -0.90 2.17 -6.15
N GLU A 46 -0.31 1.78 -7.27
CA GLU A 46 1.05 2.18 -7.61
C GLU A 46 1.19 2.38 -9.11
N TYR A 47 1.76 3.52 -9.48
CA TYR A 47 2.12 3.86 -10.85
C TYR A 47 3.62 4.16 -10.91
N VAL A 48 4.31 3.58 -11.88
CA VAL A 48 5.76 3.80 -12.09
C VAL A 48 6.04 3.97 -13.57
N ASP A 49 6.75 5.03 -13.94
CA ASP A 49 7.34 5.17 -15.26
C ASP A 49 8.83 5.55 -15.11
N SER A 50 9.49 5.98 -16.20
CA SER A 50 10.92 6.30 -16.17
C SER A 50 11.26 7.47 -15.25
N ASP A 51 10.31 8.38 -14.99
CA ASP A 51 10.55 9.65 -14.29
C ASP A 51 9.79 9.77 -12.98
N HIS A 52 8.70 8.99 -12.82
CA HIS A 52 7.78 9.17 -11.70
C HIS A 52 7.40 7.86 -11.05
N ARG A 53 7.20 7.91 -9.75
CA ARG A 53 6.51 6.89 -8.98
C ARG A 53 5.44 7.57 -8.14
N LYS A 54 4.20 7.09 -8.26
CA LYS A 54 3.08 7.56 -7.45
C LYS A 54 2.43 6.37 -6.79
N TYR A 55 2.24 6.43 -5.48
CA TYR A 55 1.62 5.33 -4.75
C TYR A 55 0.68 5.83 -3.66
N ALA A 56 -0.29 4.98 -3.33
CA ALA A 56 -1.15 5.13 -2.17
C ALA A 56 -1.51 3.74 -1.67
N PHE A 57 -1.13 3.43 -0.44
CA PHE A 57 -1.39 2.16 0.22
C PHE A 57 -2.23 2.45 1.45
N HIS A 58 -3.52 2.10 1.39
CA HIS A 58 -4.53 2.44 2.39
C HIS A 58 -4.99 1.18 3.11
N TRP A 59 -4.60 1.07 4.38
CA TRP A 59 -4.97 -0.07 5.23
C TRP A 59 -6.08 0.36 6.19
N GLN A 60 -7.18 -0.38 6.16
CA GLN A 60 -8.36 -0.10 6.96
C GLN A 60 -8.88 -1.34 7.67
N SER A 61 -9.61 -1.13 8.77
CA SER A 61 -10.27 -2.19 9.51
C SER A 61 -11.52 -2.67 8.77
N SER A 62 -12.13 -3.76 9.26
CA SER A 62 -13.33 -4.36 8.64
C SER A 62 -14.50 -3.39 8.55
N ASN A 63 -14.59 -2.40 9.43
CA ASN A 63 -15.66 -1.39 9.42
C ASN A 63 -15.31 -0.14 8.59
N GLY A 64 -14.15 -0.13 7.93
CA GLY A 64 -13.72 0.97 7.08
C GLY A 64 -12.90 2.04 7.78
N ASP A 65 -12.63 1.91 9.07
CA ASP A 65 -11.79 2.88 9.79
C ASP A 65 -10.33 2.77 9.35
N LEU A 66 -9.71 3.93 9.15
CA LEU A 66 -8.30 3.98 8.77
C LEU A 66 -7.42 3.39 9.88
N ILE A 67 -6.50 2.50 9.47
CA ILE A 67 -5.41 2.05 10.34
C ILE A 67 -4.16 2.87 10.02
N ILE A 68 -3.61 2.72 8.82
CA ILE A 68 -2.50 3.54 8.31
C ILE A 68 -2.67 3.69 6.80
N ARG A 69 -2.35 4.89 6.28
CA ARG A 69 -2.25 5.14 4.84
C ARG A 69 -0.87 5.69 4.53
N TRP A 70 -0.17 5.07 3.60
CA TRP A 70 1.13 5.53 3.08
C TRP A 70 0.93 6.07 1.67
N ASP A 71 1.41 7.29 1.39
CA ASP A 71 1.40 7.82 0.04
C ASP A 71 2.48 8.88 -0.15
N ASN A 72 2.68 9.30 -1.39
CA ASN A 72 3.67 10.30 -1.76
C ASN A 72 3.05 11.51 -2.47
N ALA A 73 1.78 11.81 -2.23
CA ALA A 73 1.18 13.03 -2.73
C ALA A 73 1.88 14.26 -2.12
N PRO A 74 2.22 15.28 -2.93
CA PRO A 74 3.08 16.39 -2.47
C PRO A 74 2.30 17.46 -1.70
N HIS A 75 1.62 17.08 -0.61
CA HIS A 75 0.77 17.98 0.17
C HIS A 75 1.38 18.43 1.49
N PHE A 76 2.50 17.84 1.92
CA PHE A 76 3.10 18.11 3.23
C PHE A 76 4.58 18.45 3.09
N PRO A 77 4.91 19.65 2.55
CA PRO A 77 6.30 19.99 2.22
C PRO A 77 7.21 20.20 3.42
N ASP A 78 6.64 20.36 4.63
CA ASP A 78 7.43 20.57 5.85
C ASP A 78 7.95 19.27 6.46
N LEU A 79 7.50 18.12 6.01
CA LEU A 79 8.01 16.84 6.48
C LEU A 79 9.40 16.55 5.89
N LEU A 80 10.31 16.03 6.70
CA LEU A 80 11.67 15.67 6.26
C LEU A 80 11.65 14.63 5.15
N THR A 81 10.64 13.76 5.13
CA THR A 81 10.51 12.69 4.15
C THR A 81 9.72 13.11 2.90
N PHE A 82 9.36 14.39 2.79
CA PHE A 82 8.59 14.89 1.64
C PHE A 82 9.15 14.38 0.31
N PRO A 83 8.31 13.90 -0.62
CA PRO A 83 6.83 13.87 -0.58
C PRO A 83 6.23 12.67 0.18
N HIS A 84 7.06 11.76 0.66
CA HIS A 84 6.61 10.52 1.33
C HIS A 84 6.10 10.83 2.73
N HIS A 85 4.94 10.26 3.09
CA HIS A 85 4.35 10.44 4.41
C HIS A 85 3.37 9.31 4.71
N LYS A 86 2.91 9.25 5.97
CA LYS A 86 1.83 8.35 6.35
C LYS A 86 0.79 9.06 7.20
N HIS A 87 -0.45 8.63 7.05
CA HIS A 87 -1.59 9.08 7.85
C HIS A 87 -1.91 8.00 8.88
N LEU A 88 -2.00 8.41 10.15
CA LEU A 88 -2.34 7.51 11.25
C LEU A 88 -3.84 7.53 11.52
N ALA A 89 -4.33 6.53 12.25
CA ALA A 89 -5.74 6.43 12.62
C ALA A 89 -6.23 7.67 13.38
N SER A 90 -5.35 8.34 14.13
CA SER A 90 -5.65 9.56 14.86
C SER A 90 -5.92 10.77 13.96
N GLY A 91 -5.61 10.67 12.66
CA GLY A 91 -5.63 11.79 11.73
C GLY A 91 -4.28 12.52 11.62
N GLU A 92 -3.30 12.16 12.45
CA GLU A 92 -1.97 12.73 12.38
C GLU A 92 -1.25 12.28 11.12
N VAL A 93 -0.53 13.22 10.48
CA VAL A 93 0.32 12.94 9.33
C VAL A 93 1.77 13.01 9.80
N THR A 94 2.53 11.94 9.55
CA THR A 94 3.89 11.82 10.04
C THR A 94 4.86 11.44 8.93
N GLU A 95 6.15 11.53 9.25
CA GLU A 95 7.23 11.13 8.36
C GLU A 95 7.12 9.64 8.02
N SER A 96 7.42 9.31 6.77
CA SER A 96 7.55 7.94 6.28
C SER A 96 8.50 7.99 5.10
N TYR A 97 9.44 7.05 5.03
CA TYR A 97 10.36 7.00 3.90
C TYR A 97 9.67 6.35 2.70
N ASP A 98 10.32 6.44 1.54
CA ASP A 98 9.89 5.73 0.34
C ASP A 98 9.73 4.24 0.67
N ILE A 99 8.55 3.69 0.41
CA ILE A 99 8.21 2.34 0.86
C ILE A 99 7.57 1.54 -0.28
N SER A 100 7.90 0.27 -0.38
CA SER A 100 7.32 -0.64 -1.37
C SER A 100 6.07 -1.33 -0.85
N LEU A 101 5.25 -1.84 -1.77
CA LEU A 101 4.09 -2.67 -1.41
C LEU A 101 4.53 -3.90 -0.61
N GLU A 102 5.63 -4.53 -1.00
CA GLU A 102 6.18 -5.71 -0.31
C GLU A 102 6.52 -5.40 1.15
N ALA A 103 7.16 -4.26 1.40
CA ALA A 103 7.50 -3.83 2.76
C ALA A 103 6.26 -3.57 3.60
N ILE A 104 5.21 -2.99 3.00
CA ILE A 104 3.94 -2.76 3.69
C ILE A 104 3.26 -4.08 4.03
N LEU A 105 3.24 -5.02 3.11
CA LEU A 105 2.65 -6.34 3.36
C LEU A 105 3.39 -7.08 4.47
N GLU A 106 4.70 -6.98 4.51
CA GLU A 106 5.51 -7.54 5.60
C GLU A 106 5.17 -6.89 6.94
N PHE A 107 5.04 -5.57 6.96
CA PHE A 107 4.60 -4.83 8.15
C PHE A 107 3.24 -5.32 8.63
N ILE A 108 2.26 -5.41 7.73
CA ILE A 108 0.89 -5.86 8.06
C ILE A 108 0.92 -7.29 8.59
N GLN A 109 1.68 -8.17 7.96
CA GLN A 109 1.83 -9.56 8.40
C GLN A 109 2.28 -9.62 9.86
N ASN A 110 3.26 -8.81 10.23
CA ASN A 110 3.78 -8.77 11.60
C ASN A 110 2.77 -8.21 12.60
N GLN A 111 1.80 -7.41 12.14
CA GLN A 111 0.73 -6.90 13.01
C GLN A 111 -0.39 -7.93 13.21
N ILE A 112 -0.64 -8.78 12.22
CA ILE A 112 -1.73 -9.76 12.23
C ILE A 112 -1.32 -11.05 12.93
N LEU A 113 -0.09 -11.50 12.72
CA LEU A 113 0.42 -12.79 13.25
C LEU A 113 1.06 -12.71 14.64
#